data_28a667d6e6f14c0a4785d9dac5b826e7
#
_entry.id   28a667d6e6f14c0a4785d9dac5b826e7
#
_cell.length_a   1.000
_cell.length_b   1.000
_cell.length_c   1.000
_cell.angle_alpha   90.00
_cell.angle_beta   90.00
_cell.angle_gamma   90.00
#
_symmetry.space_group_name_H-M   'P 1'
#
loop_
_entity.id
_entity.type
_entity.pdbx_description
1 polymer ?
#
loop_
_entity_poly.entity_id
_entity_poly.type
_entity_poly.pdbx_seq_one_letter_code
_entity_poly.pdbx_strand_id
1 'polypeptide(L)'
;MTLVFDVGKTNKKGIIFDAQYRVVWETSITIPETADEDGHACEDLAALCDWLRSTFHAVMSDARFQIDAVNCTAYGASFVHLDQDGRALTPLYNYLKPYPDALHRQFFDTWGSEQSLALQTASPVMDSLNSGLQLYRLKYEQPQVFEKIKWSLHLPQYVAWLLQTFLQKENKPLPVSEITSIGCHTLLWDFSRQDYHRWVYEEEIERKLPPVSHQRGRGLHDSSAALIPYLATVQEPFLLLSTGTWCISMNPFNTEPLTAAELEQDCLCYLTYEGKPVKSARYFGGHEHEKAVQQMAREHQAPADFYKKASLVPQSSAEADYLRFMTQLIEKQAISTQLAIGQSGVRTIFVDGGFSKNEVYMRLLSAAFPHMNVFAAEVAQATALGAALAVHVAGPIPPDLIAFKPY
;
A
#
# COMPACT_ATOMS: atom_id res chain seq x y z
N MET A 1 8.10 10.82 21.72
CA MET A 1 8.39 9.73 20.75
C MET A 1 7.09 9.30 20.06
N THR A 2 7.16 8.74 18.84
CA THR A 2 5.99 8.26 18.11
C THR A 2 6.04 6.74 17.99
N LEU A 3 5.00 6.04 18.48
CA LEU A 3 4.82 4.61 18.27
C LEU A 3 4.03 4.40 16.97
N VAL A 4 4.54 3.58 16.07
CA VAL A 4 3.86 3.21 14.83
C VAL A 4 3.74 1.70 14.72
N PHE A 5 2.55 1.23 14.36
CA PHE A 5 2.34 -0.14 13.91
C PHE A 5 2.26 -0.18 12.38
N ASP A 6 3.14 -0.98 11.77
CA ASP A 6 3.15 -1.26 10.33
C ASP A 6 2.67 -2.70 10.10
N VAL A 7 1.44 -2.84 9.62
CA VAL A 7 0.78 -4.13 9.43
C VAL A 7 0.85 -4.52 7.95
N GLY A 8 2.00 -5.04 7.55
CA GLY A 8 2.17 -5.60 6.21
C GLY A 8 1.49 -6.97 6.06
N LYS A 9 1.31 -7.44 4.82
CA LYS A 9 0.70 -8.75 4.53
C LYS A 9 1.50 -9.90 5.17
N THR A 10 2.83 -9.86 5.07
CA THR A 10 3.71 -10.91 5.60
C THR A 10 4.17 -10.60 7.02
N ASN A 11 4.73 -9.42 7.25
CA ASN A 11 5.32 -9.03 8.54
C ASN A 11 4.51 -7.91 9.17
N LYS A 12 4.33 -8.00 10.49
CA LYS A 12 3.73 -6.97 11.32
C LYS A 12 4.82 -6.40 12.22
N LYS A 13 4.95 -5.07 12.27
CA LYS A 13 6.01 -4.38 13.01
C LYS A 13 5.45 -3.36 13.98
N GLY A 14 6.09 -3.24 15.15
CA GLY A 14 5.94 -2.13 16.08
C GLY A 14 7.24 -1.36 16.14
N ILE A 15 7.21 -0.05 15.90
CA ILE A 15 8.40 0.79 15.75
C ILE A 15 8.22 2.05 16.57
N ILE A 16 9.26 2.46 17.30
CA ILE A 16 9.28 3.75 18.00
C ILE A 16 10.30 4.65 17.32
N PHE A 17 9.82 5.83 16.92
CA PHE A 17 10.64 6.92 16.41
C PHE A 17 10.88 7.97 17.50
N ASP A 18 12.11 8.50 17.57
CA ASP A 18 12.43 9.67 18.40
C ASP A 18 11.96 10.98 17.73
N ALA A 19 12.27 12.13 18.33
CA ALA A 19 11.91 13.45 17.80
C ALA A 19 12.64 13.81 16.49
N GLN A 20 13.71 13.09 16.15
CA GLN A 20 14.45 13.21 14.89
C GLN A 20 14.09 12.11 13.89
N TYR A 21 12.99 11.36 14.15
CA TYR A 21 12.52 10.23 13.34
C TYR A 21 13.52 9.07 13.18
N ARG A 22 14.45 8.90 14.09
CA ARG A 22 15.34 7.75 14.15
C ARG A 22 14.63 6.61 14.87
N VAL A 23 14.77 5.39 14.35
CA VAL A 23 14.26 4.19 15.02
C VAL A 23 15.04 3.94 16.30
N VAL A 24 14.36 3.99 17.44
CA VAL A 24 14.95 3.73 18.77
C VAL A 24 14.51 2.38 19.35
N TRP A 25 13.49 1.78 18.81
CA TRP A 25 13.01 0.44 19.14
C TRP A 25 12.19 -0.14 18.01
N GLU A 26 12.31 -1.45 17.80
CA GLU A 26 11.54 -2.20 16.81
C GLU A 26 11.24 -3.61 17.34
N THR A 27 10.04 -4.11 17.02
CA THR A 27 9.67 -5.52 17.15
C THR A 27 8.90 -5.95 15.91
N SER A 28 8.93 -7.25 15.61
CA SER A 28 8.18 -7.80 14.49
C SER A 28 7.64 -9.19 14.79
N ILE A 29 6.56 -9.55 14.09
CA ILE A 29 5.96 -10.88 14.11
C ILE A 29 5.47 -11.25 12.72
N THR A 30 5.53 -12.55 12.42
CA THR A 30 4.78 -13.16 11.32
C THR A 30 3.63 -13.96 11.94
N ILE A 31 2.41 -13.66 11.54
CA ILE A 31 1.20 -14.37 12.01
C ILE A 31 0.81 -15.34 10.90
N PRO A 32 0.74 -16.65 11.19
CA PRO A 32 0.25 -17.62 10.21
C PRO A 32 -1.17 -17.32 9.75
N GLU A 33 -1.45 -17.54 8.48
CA GLU A 33 -2.83 -17.46 7.97
C GLU A 33 -3.68 -18.61 8.55
N THR A 34 -4.94 -18.34 8.71
CA THR A 34 -6.00 -19.31 9.04
C THR A 34 -6.90 -19.51 7.83
N ALA A 35 -8.03 -20.23 7.98
CA ALA A 35 -9.00 -20.43 6.93
C ALA A 35 -10.32 -19.72 7.27
N ASP A 36 -10.94 -19.14 6.23
CA ASP A 36 -12.30 -18.65 6.34
C ASP A 36 -13.35 -19.79 6.25
N GLU A 37 -14.63 -19.45 6.28
CA GLU A 37 -15.74 -20.40 6.23
C GLU A 37 -15.82 -21.24 4.93
N ASP A 38 -15.20 -20.74 3.85
CA ASP A 38 -15.13 -21.43 2.55
C ASP A 38 -13.81 -22.22 2.39
N GLY A 39 -12.93 -22.19 3.39
CA GLY A 39 -11.63 -22.86 3.39
C GLY A 39 -10.52 -22.08 2.67
N HIS A 40 -10.76 -20.82 2.30
CA HIS A 40 -9.71 -19.96 1.72
C HIS A 40 -8.83 -19.37 2.83
N ALA A 41 -7.55 -19.22 2.53
CA ALA A 41 -6.61 -18.58 3.45
C ALA A 41 -7.06 -17.16 3.79
N CYS A 42 -7.03 -16.81 5.07
CA CYS A 42 -7.34 -15.46 5.58
C CYS A 42 -6.41 -15.09 6.75
N GLU A 43 -6.35 -13.82 7.09
CA GLU A 43 -5.56 -13.36 8.24
C GLU A 43 -6.22 -13.80 9.56
N ASP A 44 -5.42 -14.21 10.53
CA ASP A 44 -5.88 -14.41 11.91
C ASP A 44 -6.05 -13.05 12.61
N LEU A 45 -7.27 -12.51 12.52
CA LEU A 45 -7.61 -11.23 13.13
C LEU A 45 -7.48 -11.25 14.65
N ALA A 46 -7.75 -12.38 15.31
CA ALA A 46 -7.64 -12.49 16.75
C ALA A 46 -6.18 -12.41 17.20
N ALA A 47 -5.30 -13.17 16.56
CA ALA A 47 -3.86 -13.11 16.80
C ALA A 47 -3.28 -11.73 16.51
N LEU A 48 -3.73 -11.06 15.43
CA LEU A 48 -3.33 -9.69 15.13
C LEU A 48 -3.74 -8.72 16.25
N CYS A 49 -4.98 -8.78 16.71
CA CYS A 49 -5.48 -7.92 17.80
C CYS A 49 -4.73 -8.16 19.10
N ASP A 50 -4.43 -9.40 19.43
CA ASP A 50 -3.70 -9.75 20.67
C ASP A 50 -2.26 -9.27 20.62
N TRP A 51 -1.59 -9.40 19.46
CA TRP A 51 -0.25 -8.85 19.29
C TRP A 51 -0.23 -7.31 19.36
N LEU A 52 -1.17 -6.63 18.70
CA LEU A 52 -1.28 -5.17 18.77
C LEU A 52 -1.50 -4.71 20.22
N ARG A 53 -2.41 -5.37 20.94
CA ARG A 53 -2.73 -5.04 22.34
C ARG A 53 -1.55 -5.27 23.27
N SER A 54 -0.93 -6.44 23.19
CA SER A 54 0.21 -6.81 24.05
C SER A 54 1.41 -5.89 23.81
N THR A 55 1.75 -5.63 22.55
CA THR A 55 2.85 -4.74 22.16
C THR A 55 2.57 -3.30 22.61
N PHE A 56 1.34 -2.81 22.37
CA PHE A 56 0.95 -1.46 22.81
C PHE A 56 1.11 -1.29 24.33
N HIS A 57 0.55 -2.21 25.12
CA HIS A 57 0.65 -2.11 26.58
C HIS A 57 2.08 -2.28 27.08
N ALA A 58 2.88 -3.15 26.47
CA ALA A 58 4.28 -3.31 26.83
C ALA A 58 5.07 -2.01 26.63
N VAL A 59 4.87 -1.35 25.46
CA VAL A 59 5.54 -0.07 25.16
C VAL A 59 5.06 1.04 26.07
N MET A 60 3.73 1.18 26.28
CA MET A 60 3.16 2.23 27.13
C MET A 60 3.52 2.09 28.62
N SER A 61 3.89 0.91 29.07
CA SER A 61 4.31 0.62 30.44
C SER A 61 5.83 0.72 30.64
N ASP A 62 6.60 0.84 29.55
CA ASP A 62 8.05 0.90 29.64
C ASP A 62 8.53 2.33 29.88
N ALA A 63 9.12 2.56 31.05
CA ALA A 63 9.61 3.88 31.47
C ALA A 63 10.71 4.47 30.58
N ARG A 64 11.31 3.66 29.69
CA ARG A 64 12.30 4.15 28.71
C ARG A 64 11.67 5.02 27.62
N PHE A 65 10.37 4.86 27.36
CA PHE A 65 9.70 5.51 26.25
C PHE A 65 8.62 6.49 26.73
N GLN A 66 8.78 7.73 26.34
CA GLN A 66 7.70 8.73 26.48
C GLN A 66 7.00 8.84 25.12
N ILE A 67 5.84 8.18 25.00
CA ILE A 67 5.05 8.16 23.76
C ILE A 67 4.08 9.33 23.75
N ASP A 68 4.28 10.25 22.81
CA ASP A 68 3.46 11.45 22.61
C ASP A 68 2.39 11.24 21.52
N ALA A 69 2.67 10.34 20.56
CA ALA A 69 1.76 10.02 19.46
C ALA A 69 1.79 8.53 19.13
N VAL A 70 0.64 8.02 18.66
CA VAL A 70 0.49 6.66 18.15
C VAL A 70 -0.21 6.70 16.80
N ASN A 71 0.32 5.98 15.82
CA ASN A 71 -0.29 5.83 14.51
C ASN A 71 -0.07 4.42 13.95
N CYS A 72 -0.67 4.14 12.79
CA CYS A 72 -0.44 2.90 12.07
C CYS A 72 -0.52 3.09 10.57
N THR A 73 0.05 2.13 9.88
CA THR A 73 -0.14 1.87 8.45
C THR A 73 -0.43 0.40 8.25
N ALA A 74 -1.20 0.06 7.22
CA ALA A 74 -1.45 -1.33 6.87
C ALA A 74 -1.69 -1.49 5.37
N TYR A 75 -1.62 -2.75 4.90
CA TYR A 75 -2.01 -3.07 3.53
C TYR A 75 -3.49 -2.76 3.28
N GLY A 76 -3.83 -2.44 2.03
CA GLY A 76 -5.19 -2.12 1.60
C GLY A 76 -6.03 -3.34 1.26
N ALA A 77 -7.18 -3.08 0.63
CA ALA A 77 -8.06 -4.07 0.00
C ALA A 77 -8.69 -5.12 0.93
N SER A 78 -8.69 -4.91 2.26
CA SER A 78 -9.36 -5.81 3.20
C SER A 78 -10.16 -5.02 4.23
N PHE A 79 -11.34 -5.56 4.57
CA PHE A 79 -12.25 -4.98 5.56
C PHE A 79 -12.33 -5.81 6.84
N VAL A 80 -12.49 -5.14 7.95
CA VAL A 80 -13.02 -5.71 9.19
C VAL A 80 -14.45 -5.19 9.39
N HIS A 81 -15.41 -6.10 9.44
CA HIS A 81 -16.81 -5.79 9.59
C HIS A 81 -17.22 -5.90 11.06
N LEU A 82 -17.74 -4.83 11.63
CA LEU A 82 -18.07 -4.71 13.06
C LEU A 82 -19.57 -4.62 13.28
N ASP A 83 -20.05 -5.28 14.34
CA ASP A 83 -21.40 -5.09 14.87
C ASP A 83 -21.52 -3.79 15.68
N GLN A 84 -22.71 -3.53 16.23
CA GLN A 84 -22.98 -2.38 17.09
C GLN A 84 -22.14 -2.31 18.38
N ASP A 85 -21.63 -3.47 18.84
CA ASP A 85 -20.78 -3.56 20.03
C ASP A 85 -19.29 -3.43 19.67
N GLY A 86 -18.97 -3.34 18.37
CA GLY A 86 -17.60 -3.28 17.86
C GLY A 86 -16.90 -4.63 17.87
N ARG A 87 -17.66 -5.74 17.75
CA ARG A 87 -17.11 -7.08 17.57
C ARG A 87 -17.04 -7.41 16.09
N ALA A 88 -15.97 -8.08 15.68
CA ALA A 88 -15.83 -8.56 14.30
C ALA A 88 -16.89 -9.64 14.00
N LEU A 89 -17.56 -9.50 12.86
CA LEU A 89 -18.64 -10.39 12.41
C LEU A 89 -18.14 -11.48 11.45
N THR A 90 -17.00 -11.27 10.81
CA THR A 90 -16.44 -12.15 9.79
C THR A 90 -14.94 -12.34 10.02
N PRO A 91 -14.31 -13.35 9.39
CA PRO A 91 -12.87 -13.37 9.21
C PRO A 91 -12.37 -12.10 8.51
N LEU A 92 -11.07 -11.80 8.64
CA LEU A 92 -10.40 -10.79 7.81
C LEU A 92 -10.07 -11.43 6.46
N TYR A 93 -11.01 -11.33 5.52
CA TYR A 93 -10.90 -11.97 4.22
C TYR A 93 -9.66 -11.55 3.45
N ASN A 94 -9.04 -12.52 2.79
CA ASN A 94 -7.95 -12.27 1.88
C ASN A 94 -8.47 -11.62 0.60
N TYR A 95 -7.84 -10.54 0.19
CA TYR A 95 -8.16 -9.86 -1.07
C TYR A 95 -7.86 -10.71 -2.33
N LEU A 96 -7.21 -11.87 -2.17
CA LEU A 96 -7.00 -12.87 -3.23
C LEU A 96 -8.08 -13.96 -3.23
N LYS A 97 -9.08 -13.90 -2.34
CA LYS A 97 -10.21 -14.83 -2.35
C LYS A 97 -10.93 -14.75 -3.70
N PRO A 98 -11.20 -15.89 -4.37
CA PRO A 98 -11.91 -15.87 -5.66
C PRO A 98 -13.23 -15.14 -5.56
N TYR A 99 -13.54 -14.32 -6.55
CA TYR A 99 -14.80 -13.60 -6.64
C TYR A 99 -15.79 -14.36 -7.50
N PRO A 100 -17.08 -14.49 -7.13
CA PRO A 100 -18.04 -15.26 -7.88
C PRO A 100 -18.39 -14.60 -9.23
N ASP A 101 -18.23 -15.33 -10.34
CA ASP A 101 -18.52 -14.85 -11.70
C ASP A 101 -19.96 -14.32 -11.87
N ALA A 102 -20.92 -14.93 -11.17
CA ALA A 102 -22.32 -14.49 -11.22
C ALA A 102 -22.50 -13.10 -10.61
N LEU A 103 -21.85 -12.82 -9.47
CA LEU A 103 -21.87 -11.51 -8.83
C LEU A 103 -21.08 -10.47 -9.61
N HIS A 104 -19.96 -10.88 -10.22
CA HIS A 104 -19.19 -10.01 -11.11
C HIS A 104 -20.08 -9.51 -12.24
N ARG A 105 -20.73 -10.41 -12.99
CA ARG A 105 -21.68 -10.04 -14.06
C ARG A 105 -22.82 -9.19 -13.53
N GLN A 106 -23.49 -9.60 -12.44
CA GLN A 106 -24.57 -8.84 -11.83
C GLN A 106 -24.17 -7.40 -11.53
N PHE A 107 -22.98 -7.20 -10.94
CA PHE A 107 -22.49 -5.88 -10.60
C PHE A 107 -22.28 -5.00 -11.84
N PHE A 108 -21.55 -5.49 -12.84
CA PHE A 108 -21.22 -4.69 -14.01
C PHE A 108 -22.41 -4.51 -14.98
N ASP A 109 -23.33 -5.47 -15.06
CA ASP A 109 -24.58 -5.31 -15.80
C ASP A 109 -25.50 -4.24 -15.18
N THR A 110 -25.44 -4.07 -13.86
CA THR A 110 -26.27 -3.10 -13.14
C THR A 110 -25.66 -1.70 -13.13
N TRP A 111 -24.37 -1.60 -12.87
CA TRP A 111 -23.72 -0.31 -12.53
C TRP A 111 -22.92 0.30 -13.67
N GLY A 112 -22.70 -0.42 -14.75
CA GLY A 112 -21.97 0.02 -15.95
C GLY A 112 -20.80 -0.91 -16.29
N SER A 113 -20.26 -0.73 -17.49
CA SER A 113 -19.15 -1.57 -17.95
C SER A 113 -17.92 -1.44 -17.03
N GLU A 114 -17.11 -2.50 -16.99
CA GLU A 114 -15.83 -2.53 -16.27
C GLU A 114 -14.97 -1.30 -16.59
N GLN A 115 -14.82 -0.98 -17.87
CA GLN A 115 -14.04 0.16 -18.33
C GLN A 115 -14.59 1.49 -17.80
N SER A 116 -15.92 1.67 -17.80
CA SER A 116 -16.55 2.90 -17.32
C SER A 116 -16.33 3.10 -15.81
N LEU A 117 -16.54 2.05 -15.01
CA LEU A 117 -16.32 2.11 -13.57
C LEU A 117 -14.82 2.29 -13.25
N ALA A 118 -13.95 1.55 -13.95
CA ALA A 118 -12.51 1.67 -13.78
C ALA A 118 -12.00 3.10 -14.02
N LEU A 119 -12.52 3.78 -15.04
CA LEU A 119 -12.17 5.18 -15.32
C LEU A 119 -12.67 6.13 -14.22
N GLN A 120 -13.93 5.97 -13.79
CA GLN A 120 -14.53 6.84 -12.77
C GLN A 120 -13.88 6.66 -11.40
N THR A 121 -13.50 5.43 -11.07
CA THR A 121 -12.89 5.09 -9.79
C THR A 121 -11.36 5.04 -9.84
N ALA A 122 -10.77 5.36 -10.99
CA ALA A 122 -9.33 5.37 -11.25
C ALA A 122 -8.63 4.07 -10.81
N SER A 123 -9.28 2.94 -11.03
CA SER A 123 -8.83 1.62 -10.60
C SER A 123 -9.15 0.55 -11.64
N PRO A 124 -8.19 -0.28 -12.04
CA PRO A 124 -8.48 -1.49 -12.80
C PRO A 124 -9.47 -2.40 -12.05
N VAL A 125 -10.24 -3.18 -12.79
CA VAL A 125 -11.11 -4.21 -12.20
C VAL A 125 -10.25 -5.40 -11.80
N MET A 126 -10.31 -5.77 -10.52
CA MET A 126 -9.44 -6.77 -9.90
C MET A 126 -10.20 -7.65 -8.89
N ASP A 127 -11.49 -7.85 -9.09
CA ASP A 127 -12.33 -8.71 -8.24
C ASP A 127 -12.22 -8.40 -6.74
N SER A 128 -11.89 -9.39 -5.91
CA SER A 128 -11.78 -9.20 -4.46
C SER A 128 -10.72 -8.19 -4.03
N LEU A 129 -9.74 -7.87 -4.89
CA LEU A 129 -8.77 -6.82 -4.61
C LEU A 129 -9.42 -5.42 -4.64
N ASN A 130 -10.51 -5.26 -5.38
CA ASN A 130 -11.37 -4.09 -5.28
C ASN A 130 -12.27 -4.24 -4.04
N SER A 131 -11.89 -3.66 -2.91
CA SER A 131 -12.56 -3.91 -1.63
C SER A 131 -14.05 -3.58 -1.61
N GLY A 132 -14.51 -2.66 -2.45
CA GLY A 132 -15.94 -2.38 -2.62
C GLY A 132 -16.74 -3.61 -3.08
N LEU A 133 -16.16 -4.44 -3.96
CA LEU A 133 -16.79 -5.68 -4.40
C LEU A 133 -16.92 -6.72 -3.29
N GLN A 134 -16.02 -6.70 -2.29
CA GLN A 134 -16.18 -7.57 -1.10
C GLN A 134 -17.44 -7.19 -0.31
N LEU A 135 -17.76 -5.89 -0.16
CA LEU A 135 -18.99 -5.43 0.48
C LEU A 135 -20.24 -5.81 -0.35
N TYR A 136 -20.14 -5.67 -1.67
CA TYR A 136 -21.21 -6.10 -2.58
C TYR A 136 -21.45 -7.61 -2.46
N ARG A 137 -20.38 -8.42 -2.47
CA ARG A 137 -20.48 -9.86 -2.26
C ARG A 137 -21.15 -10.21 -0.94
N LEU A 138 -20.72 -9.57 0.15
CA LEU A 138 -21.26 -9.85 1.48
C LEU A 138 -22.75 -9.53 1.56
N LYS A 139 -23.19 -8.44 0.92
CA LYS A 139 -24.60 -8.05 0.85
C LYS A 139 -25.46 -9.12 0.17
N TYR A 140 -24.99 -9.71 -0.94
CA TYR A 140 -25.78 -10.63 -1.75
C TYR A 140 -25.61 -12.11 -1.36
N GLU A 141 -24.46 -12.52 -0.89
CA GLU A 141 -24.22 -13.91 -0.46
C GLU A 141 -24.54 -14.14 1.03
N GLN A 142 -24.33 -13.14 1.87
CA GLN A 142 -24.51 -13.24 3.32
C GLN A 142 -25.38 -12.08 3.88
N PRO A 143 -26.62 -11.88 3.39
CA PRO A 143 -27.44 -10.71 3.75
C PRO A 143 -27.68 -10.60 5.25
N GLN A 144 -27.83 -11.73 5.97
CA GLN A 144 -28.01 -11.74 7.42
C GLN A 144 -26.76 -11.24 8.19
N VAL A 145 -25.56 -11.44 7.66
CA VAL A 145 -24.31 -10.88 8.20
C VAL A 145 -24.25 -9.41 7.85
N PHE A 146 -24.49 -9.06 6.57
CA PHE A 146 -24.48 -7.68 6.09
C PHE A 146 -25.40 -6.76 6.87
N GLU A 147 -26.62 -7.20 7.19
CA GLU A 147 -27.57 -6.43 8.00
C GLU A 147 -27.04 -6.08 9.39
N LYS A 148 -26.32 -7.02 10.04
CA LYS A 148 -25.73 -6.82 11.37
C LYS A 148 -24.54 -5.88 11.38
N ILE A 149 -23.94 -5.61 10.23
CA ILE A 149 -22.80 -4.71 10.14
C ILE A 149 -23.25 -3.31 10.55
N LYS A 150 -22.58 -2.79 11.58
CA LYS A 150 -22.65 -1.36 11.93
C LYS A 150 -21.59 -0.58 11.17
N TRP A 151 -20.36 -1.10 11.13
CA TRP A 151 -19.24 -0.46 10.46
C TRP A 151 -18.36 -1.46 9.70
N SER A 152 -17.98 -1.11 8.49
CA SER A 152 -16.94 -1.79 7.70
C SER A 152 -15.72 -0.89 7.63
N LEU A 153 -14.64 -1.31 8.25
CA LEU A 153 -13.38 -0.56 8.32
C LEU A 153 -12.33 -1.22 7.45
N HIS A 154 -11.70 -0.49 6.55
CA HIS A 154 -10.47 -0.99 5.95
C HIS A 154 -9.45 -1.29 7.06
N LEU A 155 -8.58 -2.27 6.84
CA LEU A 155 -7.65 -2.72 7.87
C LEU A 155 -6.86 -1.58 8.54
N PRO A 156 -6.30 -0.58 7.80
CA PRO A 156 -5.60 0.53 8.46
C PRO A 156 -6.50 1.32 9.41
N GLN A 157 -7.77 1.56 9.05
CA GLN A 157 -8.73 2.28 9.92
C GLN A 157 -9.13 1.44 11.11
N TYR A 158 -9.30 0.13 10.92
CA TYR A 158 -9.58 -0.79 12.03
C TYR A 158 -8.45 -0.78 13.06
N VAL A 159 -7.19 -0.88 12.61
CA VAL A 159 -6.03 -0.82 13.50
C VAL A 159 -5.97 0.54 14.21
N ALA A 160 -6.18 1.64 13.50
CA ALA A 160 -6.20 2.97 14.11
C ALA A 160 -7.31 3.11 15.16
N TRP A 161 -8.52 2.63 14.85
CA TRP A 161 -9.64 2.61 15.79
C TRP A 161 -9.34 1.75 17.01
N LEU A 162 -8.76 0.57 16.81
CA LEU A 162 -8.37 -0.34 17.89
C LEU A 162 -7.34 0.31 18.83
N LEU A 163 -6.31 0.95 18.27
CA LEU A 163 -5.28 1.68 19.04
C LEU A 163 -5.90 2.83 19.84
N GLN A 164 -6.87 3.55 19.26
CA GLN A 164 -7.61 4.57 20.01
C GLN A 164 -8.42 3.99 21.16
N THR A 165 -9.00 2.78 21.01
CA THR A 165 -9.71 2.12 22.11
C THR A 165 -8.77 1.73 23.24
N PHE A 166 -7.51 1.44 22.97
CA PHE A 166 -6.49 1.16 24.02
C PHE A 166 -6.11 2.41 24.80
N LEU A 167 -6.16 3.59 24.16
CA LEU A 167 -5.87 4.88 24.79
C LEU A 167 -7.03 5.39 25.64
N GLN A 168 -8.28 5.09 25.24
CA GLN A 168 -9.51 5.60 25.87
C GLN A 168 -10.15 4.51 26.73
N LYS A 169 -10.05 4.62 28.07
CA LYS A 169 -10.55 3.59 29.00
C LYS A 169 -12.07 3.54 29.13
N GLU A 170 -12.77 4.64 28.91
CA GLU A 170 -14.19 4.77 29.30
C GLU A 170 -15.18 4.86 28.12
N ASN A 171 -14.78 5.39 26.97
CA ASN A 171 -15.68 5.50 25.82
C ASN A 171 -14.98 5.01 24.54
N LYS A 172 -15.56 4.01 23.87
CA LYS A 172 -15.07 3.60 22.55
C LYS A 172 -15.21 4.78 21.57
N PRO A 173 -14.12 5.19 20.88
CA PRO A 173 -14.22 6.24 19.89
C PRO A 173 -15.10 5.78 18.73
N LEU A 174 -15.82 6.71 18.11
CA LEU A 174 -16.49 6.41 16.83
C LEU A 174 -15.43 6.15 15.77
N PRO A 175 -15.57 5.09 14.98
CA PRO A 175 -14.67 4.83 13.87
C PRO A 175 -14.84 5.88 12.77
N VAL A 176 -13.77 6.12 12.04
CA VAL A 176 -13.73 7.02 10.88
C VAL A 176 -13.05 6.32 9.72
N SER A 177 -13.42 6.67 8.50
CA SER A 177 -12.72 6.27 7.29
C SER A 177 -11.60 7.23 6.97
N GLU A 178 -10.47 6.73 6.52
CA GLU A 178 -9.31 7.51 6.10
C GLU A 178 -9.17 7.42 4.58
N ILE A 179 -8.90 8.55 3.94
CA ILE A 179 -9.04 8.73 2.50
C ILE A 179 -8.05 7.88 1.68
N THR A 180 -6.86 7.56 2.20
CA THR A 180 -5.86 6.77 1.46
C THR A 180 -6.31 5.34 1.21
N SER A 181 -7.06 4.74 2.15
CA SER A 181 -7.64 3.41 1.93
C SER A 181 -8.85 3.44 1.01
N ILE A 182 -9.72 4.45 1.13
CA ILE A 182 -10.90 4.61 0.27
C ILE A 182 -10.46 4.83 -1.19
N GLY A 183 -9.45 5.64 -1.41
CA GLY A 183 -8.92 5.98 -2.74
C GLY A 183 -7.91 4.98 -3.31
N CYS A 184 -7.76 3.78 -2.71
CA CYS A 184 -6.81 2.78 -3.15
C CYS A 184 -7.52 1.60 -3.82
N HIS A 185 -7.66 1.62 -5.16
CA HIS A 185 -8.25 0.57 -6.01
C HIS A 185 -9.49 -0.13 -5.42
N THR A 186 -10.39 0.63 -4.83
CA THR A 186 -11.55 0.07 -4.09
C THR A 186 -12.81 -0.09 -4.93
N LEU A 187 -12.93 0.58 -6.07
CA LEU A 187 -14.16 0.86 -6.82
C LEU A 187 -15.22 1.65 -6.03
N LEU A 188 -14.91 2.11 -4.82
CA LEU A 188 -15.83 2.89 -3.97
C LEU A 188 -15.82 4.38 -4.28
N TRP A 189 -14.67 4.94 -4.69
CA TRP A 189 -14.43 6.38 -4.78
C TRP A 189 -14.47 6.88 -6.21
N ASP A 190 -15.30 7.88 -6.48
CA ASP A 190 -15.33 8.60 -7.76
C ASP A 190 -14.34 9.76 -7.69
N PHE A 191 -13.25 9.66 -8.46
CA PHE A 191 -12.16 10.64 -8.46
C PHE A 191 -12.58 12.00 -9.07
N SER A 192 -13.58 12.01 -9.96
CA SER A 192 -14.08 13.24 -10.57
C SER A 192 -14.98 14.02 -9.61
N ARG A 193 -15.78 13.31 -8.81
CA ARG A 193 -16.71 13.89 -7.84
C ARG A 193 -16.08 14.13 -6.49
N GLN A 194 -14.94 13.50 -6.20
CA GLN A 194 -14.31 13.46 -4.88
C GLN A 194 -15.27 13.00 -3.78
N ASP A 195 -16.02 11.93 -4.08
CA ASP A 195 -17.05 11.35 -3.22
C ASP A 195 -17.18 9.85 -3.54
N TYR A 196 -17.94 9.13 -2.73
CA TYR A 196 -18.28 7.75 -3.07
C TYR A 196 -19.01 7.68 -4.42
N HIS A 197 -18.72 6.64 -5.18
CA HIS A 197 -19.37 6.39 -6.46
C HIS A 197 -20.88 6.13 -6.25
N ARG A 198 -21.70 6.49 -7.25
CA ARG A 198 -23.17 6.38 -7.23
C ARG A 198 -23.67 5.01 -6.74
N TRP A 199 -23.05 3.92 -7.19
CA TRP A 199 -23.45 2.56 -6.81
C TRP A 199 -23.36 2.31 -5.30
N VAL A 200 -22.43 2.97 -4.59
CA VAL A 200 -22.25 2.82 -3.13
C VAL A 200 -23.48 3.34 -2.39
N TYR A 201 -24.05 4.44 -2.86
CA TYR A 201 -25.28 5.04 -2.31
C TYR A 201 -26.52 4.23 -2.68
N GLU A 202 -26.67 3.85 -3.95
CA GLU A 202 -27.84 3.12 -4.41
C GLU A 202 -27.91 1.69 -3.84
N GLU A 203 -26.76 1.10 -3.51
CA GLU A 203 -26.67 -0.16 -2.76
C GLU A 203 -26.72 0.03 -1.23
N GLU A 204 -26.90 1.26 -0.73
CA GLU A 204 -26.91 1.60 0.70
C GLU A 204 -25.65 1.12 1.46
N ILE A 205 -24.53 0.91 0.75
CA ILE A 205 -23.25 0.48 1.32
C ILE A 205 -22.62 1.61 2.12
N GLU A 206 -22.88 2.88 1.75
CA GLU A 206 -22.38 4.05 2.47
C GLU A 206 -22.81 4.05 3.95
N ARG A 207 -23.98 3.44 4.27
CA ARG A 207 -24.50 3.30 5.65
C ARG A 207 -23.66 2.36 6.50
N LYS A 208 -22.86 1.52 5.87
CA LYS A 208 -21.95 0.57 6.53
C LYS A 208 -20.53 1.12 6.65
N LEU A 209 -20.23 2.22 5.93
CA LEU A 209 -18.92 2.88 5.97
C LEU A 209 -18.95 4.01 7.01
N PRO A 210 -17.93 4.13 7.86
CA PRO A 210 -17.82 5.29 8.73
C PRO A 210 -17.65 6.58 7.93
N PRO A 211 -18.00 7.74 8.51
CA PRO A 211 -17.77 9.02 7.85
C PRO A 211 -16.28 9.23 7.54
N VAL A 212 -16.00 9.85 6.40
CA VAL A 212 -14.64 10.20 6.03
C VAL A 212 -14.08 11.22 7.02
N SER A 213 -12.92 10.92 7.57
CA SER A 213 -12.29 11.75 8.59
C SER A 213 -11.81 13.08 8.04
N HIS A 214 -12.08 14.17 8.76
CA HIS A 214 -11.41 15.45 8.56
C HIS A 214 -10.01 15.49 9.22
N GLN A 215 -9.74 14.61 10.17
CA GLN A 215 -8.41 14.38 10.75
C GLN A 215 -7.65 13.41 9.85
N ARG A 216 -6.82 13.97 9.00
CA ARG A 216 -6.03 13.21 8.01
C ARG A 216 -4.83 12.53 8.66
N GLY A 217 -4.34 11.47 8.01
CA GLY A 217 -3.06 10.86 8.35
C GLY A 217 -3.10 9.81 9.47
N ARG A 218 -4.27 9.33 9.89
CA ARG A 218 -4.39 8.27 10.92
C ARG A 218 -4.91 6.97 10.32
N GLY A 219 -4.10 5.91 10.43
CA GLY A 219 -4.44 4.60 9.87
C GLY A 219 -4.32 4.61 8.35
N LEU A 220 -3.12 4.78 7.86
CA LEU A 220 -2.82 5.00 6.44
C LEU A 220 -2.70 3.70 5.66
N HIS A 221 -3.10 3.74 4.39
CA HIS A 221 -2.69 2.73 3.42
C HIS A 221 -1.17 2.77 3.21
N ASP A 222 -0.51 1.62 3.17
CA ASP A 222 0.95 1.50 3.16
C ASP A 222 1.63 2.21 1.99
N SER A 223 1.12 2.05 0.76
CA SER A 223 1.69 2.72 -0.42
C SER A 223 1.59 4.24 -0.34
N SER A 224 0.47 4.77 0.17
CA SER A 224 0.31 6.21 0.40
C SER A 224 1.20 6.71 1.54
N ALA A 225 1.37 5.92 2.59
CA ALA A 225 2.27 6.24 3.69
C ALA A 225 3.73 6.31 3.25
N ALA A 226 4.18 5.37 2.39
CA ALA A 226 5.54 5.35 1.86
C ALA A 226 5.92 6.61 1.06
N LEU A 227 4.94 7.33 0.51
CA LEU A 227 5.16 8.56 -0.25
C LEU A 227 5.40 9.78 0.66
N ILE A 228 4.90 9.76 1.91
CA ILE A 228 4.91 10.92 2.82
C ILE A 228 6.33 11.43 3.12
N PRO A 229 7.35 10.57 3.42
CA PRO A 229 8.70 11.06 3.67
C PRO A 229 9.28 11.89 2.52
N TYR A 230 9.00 11.50 1.28
CA TYR A 230 9.44 12.23 0.08
C TYR A 230 8.69 13.55 -0.08
N LEU A 231 7.37 13.56 0.09
CA LEU A 231 6.57 14.79 0.05
C LEU A 231 6.97 15.79 1.14
N ALA A 232 7.48 15.31 2.27
CA ALA A 232 7.89 16.14 3.39
C ALA A 232 9.30 16.73 3.24
N THR A 233 10.18 16.08 2.47
CA THR A 233 11.61 16.45 2.40
C THR A 233 12.05 16.98 1.04
N VAL A 234 11.37 16.58 -0.04
CA VAL A 234 11.73 16.97 -1.42
C VAL A 234 10.83 18.12 -1.87
N GLN A 235 11.44 19.21 -2.33
CA GLN A 235 10.72 20.42 -2.79
C GLN A 235 10.35 20.35 -4.28
N GLU A 236 11.20 19.72 -5.08
CA GLU A 236 11.01 19.61 -6.52
C GLU A 236 10.06 18.46 -6.88
N PRO A 237 9.30 18.56 -7.99
CA PRO A 237 8.49 17.47 -8.48
C PRO A 237 9.30 16.20 -8.74
N PHE A 238 8.80 15.06 -8.28
CA PHE A 238 9.46 13.76 -8.38
C PHE A 238 8.47 12.65 -8.69
N LEU A 239 9.00 11.53 -9.16
CA LEU A 239 8.32 10.24 -9.17
C LEU A 239 9.01 9.32 -8.16
N LEU A 240 8.23 8.62 -7.34
CA LEU A 240 8.71 7.55 -6.47
C LEU A 240 8.45 6.19 -7.14
N LEU A 241 9.51 5.42 -7.37
CA LEU A 241 9.45 4.03 -7.80
C LEU A 241 9.71 3.14 -6.60
N SER A 242 8.64 2.65 -5.97
CA SER A 242 8.72 1.72 -4.84
C SER A 242 8.85 0.30 -5.36
N THR A 243 9.94 -0.39 -4.97
CA THR A 243 10.30 -1.69 -5.51
C THR A 243 10.25 -2.80 -4.44
N GLY A 244 9.32 -3.70 -4.62
CA GLY A 244 9.13 -4.91 -3.84
C GLY A 244 8.76 -6.06 -4.78
N THR A 245 7.81 -6.91 -4.40
CA THR A 245 7.19 -7.91 -5.28
C THR A 245 6.56 -7.23 -6.50
N TRP A 246 5.84 -6.14 -6.28
CA TRP A 246 5.43 -5.16 -7.28
C TRP A 246 6.42 -4.00 -7.32
N CYS A 247 6.64 -3.45 -8.52
CA CYS A 247 7.29 -2.18 -8.74
C CYS A 247 6.19 -1.15 -9.04
N ILE A 248 6.01 -0.16 -8.17
CA ILE A 248 4.93 0.82 -8.27
C ILE A 248 5.54 2.19 -8.49
N SER A 249 5.33 2.73 -9.70
CA SER A 249 5.69 4.11 -10.04
C SER A 249 4.58 5.04 -9.58
N MET A 250 4.85 5.93 -8.63
CA MET A 250 3.89 6.86 -8.02
C MET A 250 4.26 8.30 -8.35
N ASN A 251 3.36 9.03 -8.99
CA ASN A 251 3.56 10.43 -9.36
C ASN A 251 2.46 11.35 -8.77
N PRO A 252 2.71 11.99 -7.63
CA PRO A 252 1.76 12.92 -7.01
C PRO A 252 1.64 14.28 -7.74
N PHE A 253 2.41 14.49 -8.80
CA PHE A 253 2.43 15.72 -9.60
C PHE A 253 1.78 15.54 -10.98
N ASN A 254 1.33 14.32 -11.32
CA ASN A 254 0.55 14.06 -12.51
C ASN A 254 -0.94 14.12 -12.17
N THR A 255 -1.60 15.17 -12.59
CA THR A 255 -3.03 15.44 -12.34
C THR A 255 -3.92 15.06 -13.52
N GLU A 256 -3.35 14.49 -14.60
CA GLU A 256 -4.14 14.06 -15.76
C GLU A 256 -5.06 12.90 -15.38
N PRO A 257 -6.33 12.92 -15.80
CA PRO A 257 -7.22 11.78 -15.63
C PRO A 257 -6.64 10.52 -16.27
N LEU A 258 -6.97 9.34 -15.74
CA LEU A 258 -6.62 8.08 -16.37
C LEU A 258 -7.40 7.90 -17.67
N THR A 259 -6.72 7.35 -18.66
CA THR A 259 -7.30 6.91 -19.94
C THR A 259 -7.55 5.40 -19.93
N ALA A 260 -8.41 4.93 -20.84
CA ALA A 260 -8.65 3.50 -21.01
C ALA A 260 -7.37 2.73 -21.36
N ALA A 261 -6.52 3.30 -22.22
CA ALA A 261 -5.25 2.69 -22.60
C ALA A 261 -4.24 2.59 -21.43
N GLU A 262 -4.26 3.53 -20.50
CA GLU A 262 -3.44 3.47 -19.27
C GLU A 262 -3.98 2.40 -18.29
N LEU A 263 -5.31 2.29 -18.14
CA LEU A 263 -5.91 1.24 -17.32
C LEU A 263 -5.58 -0.17 -17.83
N GLU A 264 -5.60 -0.38 -19.15
CA GLU A 264 -5.19 -1.65 -19.77
C GLU A 264 -3.70 -1.99 -19.54
N GLN A 265 -2.89 -1.00 -19.19
CA GLN A 265 -1.48 -1.14 -18.86
C GLN A 265 -1.22 -1.04 -17.35
N ASP A 266 -2.22 -1.37 -16.55
CA ASP A 266 -2.15 -1.45 -15.09
C ASP A 266 -1.82 -0.11 -14.39
N CYS A 267 -2.31 1.01 -14.97
CA CYS A 267 -2.31 2.31 -14.31
C CYS A 267 -3.55 2.45 -13.42
N LEU A 268 -3.38 3.18 -12.33
CA LEU A 268 -4.44 3.52 -11.37
C LEU A 268 -4.11 4.84 -10.68
N CYS A 269 -5.02 5.36 -9.88
CA CYS A 269 -4.69 6.43 -8.95
C CYS A 269 -4.84 5.97 -7.50
N TYR A 270 -3.88 6.38 -6.67
CA TYR A 270 -4.01 6.42 -5.22
C TYR A 270 -4.42 7.83 -4.78
N LEU A 271 -4.69 8.00 -3.48
CA LEU A 271 -4.82 9.32 -2.86
C LEU A 271 -3.71 9.52 -1.82
N THR A 272 -3.15 10.72 -1.78
CA THR A 272 -2.35 11.16 -0.63
C THR A 272 -3.25 11.27 0.59
N TYR A 273 -2.67 11.32 1.80
CA TYR A 273 -3.45 11.57 3.02
C TYR A 273 -4.14 12.95 3.05
N GLU A 274 -3.75 13.85 2.16
CA GLU A 274 -4.44 15.13 1.91
C GLU A 274 -5.61 15.01 0.93
N GLY A 275 -5.82 13.84 0.32
CA GLY A 275 -6.85 13.58 -0.67
C GLY A 275 -6.50 14.03 -2.09
N LYS A 276 -5.22 14.26 -2.39
CA LYS A 276 -4.74 14.59 -3.74
C LYS A 276 -4.48 13.31 -4.54
N PRO A 277 -4.87 13.25 -5.82
CA PRO A 277 -4.58 12.10 -6.68
C PRO A 277 -3.08 11.84 -6.84
N VAL A 278 -2.71 10.56 -6.89
CA VAL A 278 -1.36 10.08 -7.19
C VAL A 278 -1.47 9.12 -8.36
N LYS A 279 -1.15 9.58 -9.56
CA LYS A 279 -1.13 8.72 -10.74
C LYS A 279 -0.04 7.67 -10.59
N SER A 280 -0.40 6.43 -10.78
CA SER A 280 0.50 5.31 -10.50
C SER A 280 0.42 4.27 -11.61
N ALA A 281 1.52 3.57 -11.84
CA ALA A 281 1.59 2.42 -12.74
C ALA A 281 2.29 1.27 -12.03
N ARG A 282 1.77 0.06 -12.21
CA ARG A 282 2.29 -1.14 -11.53
C ARG A 282 2.95 -2.07 -12.55
N TYR A 283 4.02 -2.70 -12.11
CA TYR A 283 4.69 -3.77 -12.84
C TYR A 283 5.12 -4.88 -11.87
N PHE A 284 4.88 -6.13 -12.22
CA PHE A 284 5.18 -7.27 -11.35
C PHE A 284 6.65 -7.68 -11.40
N GLY A 285 7.55 -6.70 -11.52
CA GLY A 285 8.98 -6.85 -11.80
C GLY A 285 9.75 -7.60 -10.73
N GLY A 286 9.47 -7.40 -9.45
CA GLY A 286 10.15 -8.11 -8.38
C GLY A 286 9.85 -9.61 -8.37
N HIS A 287 8.62 -10.00 -8.67
CA HIS A 287 8.26 -11.41 -8.81
C HIS A 287 8.90 -12.06 -10.05
N GLU A 288 8.90 -11.35 -11.19
CA GLU A 288 9.60 -11.83 -12.39
C GLU A 288 11.10 -12.05 -12.10
N HIS A 289 11.71 -11.08 -11.40
CA HIS A 289 13.11 -11.16 -10.99
C HIS A 289 13.38 -12.36 -10.07
N GLU A 290 12.56 -12.56 -9.04
CA GLU A 290 12.73 -13.67 -8.10
C GLU A 290 12.70 -15.01 -8.82
N LYS A 291 11.71 -15.24 -9.68
CA LYS A 291 11.61 -16.47 -10.49
C LYS A 291 12.81 -16.67 -11.40
N ALA A 292 13.22 -15.63 -12.12
CA ALA A 292 14.32 -15.69 -13.07
C ALA A 292 15.65 -16.01 -12.38
N VAL A 293 15.93 -15.36 -11.25
CA VAL A 293 17.15 -15.62 -10.47
C VAL A 293 17.20 -17.05 -9.93
N GLN A 294 16.08 -17.57 -9.41
CA GLN A 294 16.01 -18.96 -8.94
C GLN A 294 16.22 -19.96 -10.07
N GLN A 295 15.70 -19.66 -11.27
CA GLN A 295 15.91 -20.50 -12.45
C GLN A 295 17.37 -20.47 -12.91
N MET A 296 17.96 -19.28 -13.08
CA MET A 296 19.36 -19.14 -13.49
C MET A 296 20.33 -19.76 -12.50
N ALA A 297 20.09 -19.63 -11.19
CA ALA A 297 20.91 -20.25 -10.16
C ALA A 297 20.94 -21.78 -10.31
N ARG A 298 19.79 -22.40 -10.63
CA ARG A 298 19.71 -23.85 -10.90
C ARG A 298 20.40 -24.25 -12.19
N GLU A 299 20.15 -23.53 -13.29
CA GLU A 299 20.69 -23.84 -14.62
C GLU A 299 22.22 -23.74 -14.67
N HIS A 300 22.78 -22.72 -14.01
CA HIS A 300 24.23 -22.47 -13.97
C HIS A 300 24.92 -23.07 -12.74
N GLN A 301 24.21 -23.79 -11.86
CA GLN A 301 24.74 -24.27 -10.58
C GLN A 301 25.43 -23.15 -9.77
N ALA A 302 24.89 -21.94 -9.85
CA ALA A 302 25.41 -20.76 -9.19
C ALA A 302 24.76 -20.57 -7.78
N PRO A 303 25.41 -19.85 -6.86
CA PRO A 303 24.79 -19.45 -5.60
C PRO A 303 23.46 -18.71 -5.81
N ALA A 304 22.48 -18.91 -4.93
CA ALA A 304 21.17 -18.28 -5.03
C ALA A 304 21.22 -16.75 -5.05
N ASP A 305 22.31 -16.17 -4.53
CA ASP A 305 22.53 -14.73 -4.44
C ASP A 305 23.59 -14.20 -5.43
N PHE A 306 23.96 -14.99 -6.46
CA PHE A 306 24.97 -14.63 -7.47
C PHE A 306 24.74 -13.23 -8.06
N TYR A 307 23.48 -12.87 -8.25
CA TYR A 307 23.06 -11.62 -8.85
C TYR A 307 23.42 -10.38 -8.02
N LYS A 308 23.64 -10.53 -6.70
CA LYS A 308 24.03 -9.41 -5.82
C LYS A 308 25.43 -8.88 -6.14
N LYS A 309 26.27 -9.70 -6.78
CA LYS A 309 27.63 -9.34 -7.24
C LYS A 309 27.71 -9.06 -8.74
N ALA A 310 26.60 -9.27 -9.46
CA ALA A 310 26.56 -9.02 -10.90
C ALA A 310 26.81 -7.54 -11.22
N SER A 311 27.47 -7.31 -12.34
CA SER A 311 27.80 -6.00 -12.85
C SER A 311 27.42 -5.87 -14.33
N LEU A 312 27.57 -4.65 -14.91
CA LEU A 312 27.37 -4.45 -16.34
C LEU A 312 28.43 -5.13 -17.21
N VAL A 313 29.52 -5.63 -16.59
CA VAL A 313 30.55 -6.45 -17.27
C VAL A 313 30.50 -7.84 -16.62
N PRO A 314 29.71 -8.78 -17.19
CA PRO A 314 29.53 -10.10 -16.59
C PRO A 314 30.82 -10.90 -16.56
N GLN A 315 31.07 -11.60 -15.43
CA GLN A 315 32.26 -12.43 -15.23
C GLN A 315 31.95 -13.92 -15.38
N SER A 316 30.67 -14.29 -15.58
CA SER A 316 30.21 -15.67 -15.77
C SER A 316 29.02 -15.73 -16.72
N SER A 317 28.69 -16.93 -17.21
CA SER A 317 27.49 -17.14 -18.03
C SER A 317 26.19 -16.80 -17.28
N ALA A 318 26.13 -17.12 -15.99
CA ALA A 318 24.99 -16.76 -15.15
C ALA A 318 24.77 -15.25 -15.06
N GLU A 319 25.87 -14.48 -14.90
CA GLU A 319 25.80 -13.01 -14.90
C GLU A 319 25.43 -12.42 -16.27
N ALA A 320 25.88 -13.06 -17.37
CA ALA A 320 25.52 -12.64 -18.73
C ALA A 320 24.02 -12.82 -18.98
N ASP A 321 23.45 -13.97 -18.56
CA ASP A 321 22.02 -14.23 -18.69
C ASP A 321 21.23 -13.31 -17.78
N TYR A 322 21.71 -13.06 -16.55
CA TYR A 322 21.11 -12.11 -15.64
C TYR A 322 21.09 -10.68 -16.22
N LEU A 323 22.19 -10.20 -16.80
CA LEU A 323 22.23 -8.89 -17.43
C LEU A 323 21.25 -8.76 -18.60
N ARG A 324 21.13 -9.81 -19.43
CA ARG A 324 20.14 -9.84 -20.52
C ARG A 324 18.71 -9.80 -19.98
N PHE A 325 18.41 -10.58 -18.95
CA PHE A 325 17.12 -10.55 -18.29
C PHE A 325 16.81 -9.17 -17.68
N MET A 326 17.78 -8.57 -16.97
CA MET A 326 17.61 -7.25 -16.35
C MET A 326 17.39 -6.14 -17.39
N THR A 327 18.00 -6.25 -18.56
CA THR A 327 17.73 -5.32 -19.66
C THR A 327 16.27 -5.39 -20.10
N GLN A 328 15.72 -6.59 -20.32
CA GLN A 328 14.31 -6.77 -20.67
C GLN A 328 13.36 -6.32 -19.56
N LEU A 329 13.72 -6.58 -18.29
CA LEU A 329 12.94 -6.14 -17.15
C LEU A 329 12.87 -4.61 -17.09
N ILE A 330 14.00 -3.93 -17.32
CA ILE A 330 14.05 -2.47 -17.33
C ILE A 330 13.28 -1.87 -18.51
N GLU A 331 13.27 -2.50 -19.68
CA GLU A 331 12.42 -2.05 -20.81
C GLU A 331 10.94 -2.01 -20.39
N LYS A 332 10.44 -3.06 -19.75
CA LYS A 332 9.06 -3.12 -19.22
C LYS A 332 8.83 -2.09 -18.11
N GLN A 333 9.79 -1.99 -17.18
CA GLN A 333 9.73 -1.00 -16.09
C GLN A 333 9.70 0.43 -16.63
N ALA A 334 10.50 0.74 -17.64
CA ALA A 334 10.53 2.06 -18.24
C ALA A 334 9.18 2.43 -18.88
N ILE A 335 8.53 1.50 -19.56
CA ILE A 335 7.17 1.71 -20.10
C ILE A 335 6.21 2.04 -18.98
N SER A 336 6.15 1.19 -17.93
CA SER A 336 5.29 1.41 -16.78
C SER A 336 5.56 2.76 -16.10
N THR A 337 6.84 3.09 -15.88
CA THR A 337 7.23 4.35 -15.23
C THR A 337 6.85 5.56 -16.10
N GLN A 338 7.03 5.47 -17.43
CA GLN A 338 6.67 6.54 -18.36
C GLN A 338 5.16 6.85 -18.34
N LEU A 339 4.30 5.83 -18.16
CA LEU A 339 2.85 6.03 -18.01
C LEU A 339 2.52 6.89 -16.78
N ALA A 340 3.18 6.64 -15.65
CA ALA A 340 2.99 7.45 -14.45
C ALA A 340 3.57 8.88 -14.61
N ILE A 341 4.68 9.04 -15.33
CA ILE A 341 5.26 10.36 -15.63
C ILE A 341 4.28 11.18 -16.47
N GLY A 342 3.72 10.62 -17.55
CA GLY A 342 2.84 11.34 -18.47
C GLY A 342 3.49 12.64 -18.97
N GLN A 343 2.74 13.74 -18.94
CA GLN A 343 3.20 15.09 -19.30
C GLN A 343 3.50 15.97 -18.06
N SER A 344 3.67 15.37 -16.88
CA SER A 344 3.77 16.10 -15.61
C SER A 344 5.01 17.00 -15.44
N GLY A 345 5.99 16.91 -16.31
CA GLY A 345 7.23 17.70 -16.22
C GLY A 345 8.18 17.25 -15.10
N VAL A 346 7.92 16.14 -14.43
CA VAL A 346 8.83 15.53 -13.45
C VAL A 346 10.17 15.22 -14.08
N ARG A 347 11.26 15.53 -13.38
CA ARG A 347 12.66 15.34 -13.82
C ARG A 347 13.48 14.46 -12.90
N THR A 348 12.88 13.97 -11.81
CA THR A 348 13.58 13.19 -10.79
C THR A 348 12.82 11.91 -10.51
N ILE A 349 13.52 10.78 -10.49
CA ILE A 349 13.02 9.46 -10.07
C ILE A 349 13.79 9.04 -8.83
N PHE A 350 13.08 8.79 -7.75
CA PHE A 350 13.59 8.12 -6.57
C PHE A 350 13.21 6.64 -6.63
N VAL A 351 14.16 5.75 -6.46
CA VAL A 351 13.94 4.30 -6.39
C VAL A 351 14.13 3.84 -4.95
N ASP A 352 13.10 3.26 -4.38
CA ASP A 352 13.09 2.71 -3.02
C ASP A 352 12.86 1.20 -3.03
N GLY A 353 13.19 0.53 -1.93
CA GLY A 353 12.96 -0.90 -1.76
C GLY A 353 14.11 -1.77 -2.29
N GLY A 354 13.77 -2.99 -2.73
CA GLY A 354 14.76 -4.02 -3.04
C GLY A 354 15.71 -3.66 -4.18
N PHE A 355 15.19 -3.10 -5.25
CA PHE A 355 15.99 -2.76 -6.42
C PHE A 355 16.84 -1.50 -6.26
N SER A 356 16.57 -0.63 -5.29
CA SER A 356 17.44 0.51 -5.00
C SER A 356 18.87 0.09 -4.63
N LYS A 357 19.04 -1.14 -4.14
CA LYS A 357 20.33 -1.75 -3.76
C LYS A 357 20.97 -2.58 -4.88
N ASN A 358 20.30 -2.71 -6.01
CA ASN A 358 20.78 -3.49 -7.15
C ASN A 358 21.47 -2.57 -8.17
N GLU A 359 22.78 -2.61 -8.22
CA GLU A 359 23.61 -1.74 -9.08
C GLU A 359 23.28 -1.89 -10.58
N VAL A 360 23.00 -3.12 -11.04
CA VAL A 360 22.63 -3.38 -12.44
C VAL A 360 21.29 -2.73 -12.76
N TYR A 361 20.31 -2.92 -11.89
CA TYR A 361 18.98 -2.29 -12.03
C TYR A 361 19.08 -0.77 -12.11
N MET A 362 19.76 -0.16 -11.15
CA MET A 362 19.86 1.29 -11.04
C MET A 362 20.56 1.92 -12.26
N ARG A 363 21.65 1.32 -12.73
CA ARG A 363 22.37 1.82 -13.92
C ARG A 363 21.57 1.64 -15.20
N LEU A 364 20.88 0.51 -15.39
CA LEU A 364 20.03 0.31 -16.56
C LEU A 364 18.82 1.24 -16.53
N LEU A 365 18.22 1.47 -15.37
CA LEU A 365 17.12 2.42 -15.23
C LEU A 365 17.56 3.85 -15.55
N SER A 366 18.70 4.28 -15.02
CA SER A 366 19.27 5.60 -15.34
C SER A 366 19.56 5.75 -16.84
N ALA A 367 20.07 4.71 -17.47
CA ALA A 367 20.30 4.72 -18.93
C ALA A 367 19.00 4.77 -19.74
N ALA A 368 17.90 4.18 -19.23
CA ALA A 368 16.58 4.24 -19.86
C ALA A 368 15.92 5.64 -19.74
N PHE A 369 16.34 6.45 -18.77
CA PHE A 369 15.84 7.81 -18.54
C PHE A 369 16.96 8.86 -18.60
N PRO A 370 17.63 9.05 -19.76
CA PRO A 370 18.85 9.87 -19.86
C PRO A 370 18.64 11.37 -19.61
N HIS A 371 17.38 11.82 -19.59
CA HIS A 371 17.01 13.22 -19.33
C HIS A 371 16.47 13.44 -17.93
N MET A 372 16.53 12.42 -17.05
CA MET A 372 16.04 12.48 -15.69
C MET A 372 17.17 12.21 -14.70
N ASN A 373 17.03 12.77 -13.51
CA ASN A 373 17.89 12.46 -12.39
C ASN A 373 17.36 11.21 -11.71
N VAL A 374 18.14 10.14 -11.67
CA VAL A 374 17.76 8.88 -11.01
C VAL A 374 18.56 8.70 -9.73
N PHE A 375 17.87 8.49 -8.62
CA PHE A 375 18.48 8.28 -7.30
C PHE A 375 18.01 6.98 -6.69
N ALA A 376 18.91 6.21 -6.11
CA ALA A 376 18.54 5.24 -5.09
C ALA A 376 18.25 5.98 -3.79
N ALA A 377 17.12 5.70 -3.18
CA ALA A 377 16.72 6.24 -1.90
C ALA A 377 16.85 5.17 -0.81
N GLU A 378 17.47 5.55 0.31
CA GLU A 378 17.54 4.72 1.49
C GLU A 378 16.68 5.34 2.59
N VAL A 379 15.52 4.77 2.81
CA VAL A 379 14.59 5.14 3.87
C VAL A 379 14.41 3.95 4.81
N ALA A 380 14.79 4.13 6.05
CA ALA A 380 14.49 3.10 7.05
C ALA A 380 12.99 3.08 7.35
N GLN A 381 12.33 1.94 7.09
CA GLN A 381 10.92 1.74 7.43
C GLN A 381 10.00 2.81 6.79
N ALA A 382 10.09 3.02 5.46
CA ALA A 382 9.42 4.11 4.75
C ALA A 382 7.92 4.27 5.07
N THR A 383 7.16 3.17 5.12
CA THR A 383 5.73 3.15 5.45
C THR A 383 5.46 3.62 6.88
N ALA A 384 6.22 3.08 7.84
CA ALA A 384 6.11 3.45 9.25
C ALA A 384 6.57 4.89 9.49
N LEU A 385 7.66 5.32 8.83
CA LEU A 385 8.14 6.71 8.87
C LEU A 385 7.06 7.67 8.35
N GLY A 386 6.41 7.33 7.23
CA GLY A 386 5.31 8.11 6.71
C GLY A 386 4.14 8.24 7.69
N ALA A 387 3.78 7.15 8.37
CA ALA A 387 2.76 7.18 9.39
C ALA A 387 3.18 8.02 10.63
N ALA A 388 4.47 8.04 10.99
CA ALA A 388 4.99 8.91 12.05
C ALA A 388 4.93 10.40 11.64
N LEU A 389 5.35 10.71 10.41
CA LEU A 389 5.32 12.08 9.86
C LEU A 389 3.89 12.62 9.71
N ALA A 390 2.93 11.78 9.35
CA ALA A 390 1.53 12.17 9.19
C ALA A 390 0.88 12.67 10.49
N VAL A 391 1.40 12.28 11.65
CA VAL A 391 0.96 12.76 12.97
C VAL A 391 1.96 13.69 13.62
N HIS A 392 2.88 14.25 12.82
CA HIS A 392 3.84 15.24 13.30
C HIS A 392 3.12 16.49 13.85
N VAL A 393 3.46 16.88 15.08
CA VAL A 393 2.70 17.94 15.79
C VAL A 393 3.42 19.29 15.73
N ALA A 394 4.76 19.32 15.76
CA ALA A 394 5.51 20.57 15.77
C ALA A 394 7.04 20.36 15.57
N GLY A 395 7.68 21.38 15.01
CA GLY A 395 9.12 21.46 14.80
C GLY A 395 9.53 21.20 13.34
N PRO A 396 10.79 21.43 12.98
CA PRO A 396 11.28 21.18 11.64
C PRO A 396 11.46 19.66 11.40
N ILE A 397 11.02 19.21 10.23
CA ILE A 397 11.34 17.86 9.75
C ILE A 397 12.83 17.84 9.37
N PRO A 398 13.63 16.88 9.87
CA PRO A 398 15.04 16.78 9.51
C PRO A 398 15.21 16.63 7.99
N PRO A 399 16.12 17.39 7.35
CA PRO A 399 16.31 17.32 5.90
C PRO A 399 17.03 16.04 5.44
N ASP A 400 17.65 15.33 6.34
CA ASP A 400 18.46 14.12 6.13
C ASP A 400 17.72 12.81 6.45
N LEU A 401 16.38 12.86 6.48
CA LEU A 401 15.54 11.66 6.69
C LEU A 401 15.71 10.60 5.60
N ILE A 402 16.04 11.02 4.39
CA ILE A 402 16.26 10.15 3.24
C ILE A 402 17.67 10.37 2.73
N ALA A 403 18.43 9.29 2.63
CA ALA A 403 19.72 9.32 1.96
C ALA A 403 19.52 9.03 0.46
N PHE A 404 20.10 9.87 -0.39
CA PHE A 404 20.00 9.75 -1.86
C PHE A 404 21.36 9.47 -2.46
N LYS A 405 21.46 8.39 -3.27
CA LYS A 405 22.64 8.06 -4.07
C LYS A 405 22.31 8.26 -5.56
N PRO A 406 23.00 9.16 -6.29
CA PRO A 406 22.77 9.39 -7.72
C PRO A 406 23.31 8.25 -8.59
N TYR A 407 22.68 8.06 -9.76
CA TYR A 407 23.05 7.10 -10.79
C TYR A 407 23.08 7.71 -12.18
#